data_43f7d2e07a0f682d73e8798e82eac0a7
#
_entry.id   43f7d2e07a0f682d73e8798e82eac0a7
#
_cell.length_a   1.000
_cell.length_b   1.000
_cell.length_c   1.000
_cell.angle_alpha   90.00
_cell.angle_beta   90.00
_cell.angle_gamma   90.00
#
_symmetry.space_group_name_H-M   'P 1'
#
loop_
_entity.id
_entity.type
_entity.pdbx_description
1 polymer ?
#
loop_
_entity_poly.entity_id
_entity_poly.type
_entity_poly.pdbx_seq_one_letter_code
_entity_poly.pdbx_strand_id
1 'polypeptide(L)'
;MKENIKKNIIKRSFTIGVLFFLVSCSTIKTPPEGVDYESPVRDSKNVDFHYDLTYLDKDGNIKYDRKIWDATYEVVDNAKDYLVIEMFLFNDIYNKDVDKFPEFAKEYTRRLVKKKMENPNLKVYILSDENNDLYGAFEHPLITEMKNAGIDVIDVDIYKLKDTFPWYSPIWRSVIKPFGNPQGKGWITNFYGPMWPKLTLRNLFRALNVKADHRKIFLNEDKVVIASANIHDPSYFHENVAISADGEITKDILRDLQLVAKFSGGNIDVSSES
;
A
#
# COMPACT_ATOMS: atom_id res chain seq x y z
N MET A 1 44.46 23.57 -28.40
CA MET A 1 44.07 22.59 -27.34
C MET A 1 42.99 23.16 -26.40
N LYS A 2 43.15 24.32 -25.79
CA LYS A 2 42.19 24.95 -24.87
C LYS A 2 40.79 25.24 -25.49
N GLU A 3 40.74 25.65 -26.76
CA GLU A 3 39.51 26.00 -27.48
C GLU A 3 38.64 24.76 -27.79
N ASN A 4 39.26 23.63 -28.14
CA ASN A 4 38.55 22.36 -28.34
C ASN A 4 37.99 21.79 -27.04
N ILE A 5 38.68 22.02 -25.93
CA ILE A 5 38.17 21.59 -24.59
C ILE A 5 36.94 22.43 -24.22
N LYS A 6 36.99 23.78 -24.42
CA LYS A 6 35.82 24.65 -24.20
C LYS A 6 34.61 24.27 -25.06
N LYS A 7 34.80 24.00 -26.35
CA LYS A 7 33.73 23.60 -27.28
C LYS A 7 33.11 22.25 -26.84
N ASN A 8 33.92 21.30 -26.39
CA ASN A 8 33.45 20.01 -25.90
C ASN A 8 32.67 20.12 -24.57
N ILE A 9 33.12 21.01 -23.66
CA ILE A 9 32.40 21.28 -22.40
C ILE A 9 31.05 21.91 -22.72
N ILE A 10 30.99 22.91 -23.57
CA ILE A 10 29.74 23.60 -23.97
C ILE A 10 28.76 22.59 -24.63
N LYS A 11 29.22 21.76 -25.56
CA LYS A 11 28.39 20.72 -26.18
C LYS A 11 27.86 19.73 -25.17
N ARG A 12 28.70 19.25 -24.25
CA ARG A 12 28.27 18.33 -23.18
C ARG A 12 27.26 18.96 -22.23
N SER A 13 27.50 20.21 -21.81
CA SER A 13 26.57 20.94 -20.95
C SER A 13 25.23 21.19 -21.64
N PHE A 14 25.23 21.51 -22.94
CA PHE A 14 24.02 21.68 -23.73
C PHE A 14 23.25 20.35 -23.86
N THR A 15 23.95 19.25 -24.18
CA THR A 15 23.34 17.92 -24.29
C THR A 15 22.74 17.49 -22.96
N ILE A 16 23.44 17.71 -21.84
CA ILE A 16 22.93 17.41 -20.49
C ILE A 16 21.70 18.28 -20.18
N GLY A 17 21.74 19.56 -20.50
CA GLY A 17 20.62 20.49 -20.33
C GLY A 17 19.38 20.08 -21.13
N VAL A 18 19.54 19.65 -22.38
CA VAL A 18 18.45 19.17 -23.24
C VAL A 18 17.89 17.85 -22.69
N LEU A 19 18.74 16.92 -22.22
CA LEU A 19 18.29 15.69 -21.58
C LEU A 19 17.47 15.97 -20.31
N PHE A 20 17.94 16.88 -19.45
CA PHE A 20 17.21 17.29 -18.25
C PHE A 20 15.87 17.94 -18.60
N PHE A 21 15.82 18.77 -19.63
CA PHE A 21 14.58 19.39 -20.09
C PHE A 21 13.58 18.36 -20.62
N LEU A 22 14.02 17.43 -21.46
CA LEU A 22 13.18 16.35 -22.01
C LEU A 22 12.64 15.42 -20.93
N VAL A 23 13.47 15.09 -19.92
CA VAL A 23 13.07 14.25 -18.79
C VAL A 23 12.05 14.98 -17.90
N SER A 24 12.21 16.30 -17.71
CA SER A 24 11.26 17.11 -16.92
C SER A 24 9.86 17.15 -17.55
N CYS A 25 9.74 17.05 -18.87
CA CYS A 25 8.45 16.99 -19.57
C CYS A 25 7.68 15.67 -19.33
N SER A 26 8.32 14.63 -18.81
CA SER A 26 7.69 13.34 -18.50
C SER A 26 7.14 13.22 -17.07
N THR A 27 7.04 14.35 -16.35
CA THR A 27 6.47 14.39 -15.00
C THR A 27 4.99 14.06 -15.02
N ILE A 28 4.59 13.11 -14.17
CA ILE A 28 3.17 12.77 -13.96
C ILE A 28 2.58 13.82 -13.01
N LYS A 29 1.64 14.63 -13.53
CA LYS A 29 1.02 15.73 -12.78
C LYS A 29 -0.37 15.42 -12.27
N THR A 30 -1.04 14.44 -12.88
CA THR A 30 -2.41 14.03 -12.56
C THR A 30 -2.46 12.56 -12.23
N PRO A 31 -3.38 12.10 -11.39
CA PRO A 31 -3.62 10.68 -11.19
C PRO A 31 -4.15 10.03 -12.48
N PRO A 32 -4.19 8.69 -12.56
CA PRO A 32 -4.86 7.98 -13.64
C PRO A 32 -6.33 8.40 -13.78
N GLU A 33 -6.86 8.32 -15.00
CA GLU A 33 -8.24 8.68 -15.30
C GLU A 33 -9.22 7.91 -14.42
N GLY A 34 -10.19 8.64 -13.83
CA GLY A 34 -11.24 8.12 -12.98
C GLY A 34 -10.88 7.97 -11.50
N VAL A 35 -9.59 8.06 -11.13
CA VAL A 35 -9.16 7.99 -9.71
C VAL A 35 -9.51 9.26 -8.92
N ASP A 36 -9.79 10.36 -9.62
CA ASP A 36 -10.27 11.61 -9.06
C ASP A 36 -11.82 11.71 -9.06
N TYR A 37 -12.49 10.54 -9.09
CA TYR A 37 -13.95 10.48 -9.06
C TYR A 37 -14.51 11.02 -7.74
N GLU A 38 -15.47 11.94 -7.85
CA GLU A 38 -16.27 12.44 -6.74
C GLU A 38 -17.62 11.74 -6.76
N SER A 39 -17.91 10.96 -5.70
CA SER A 39 -19.21 10.29 -5.58
C SER A 39 -20.31 11.29 -5.22
N PRO A 40 -21.57 11.02 -5.61
CA PRO A 40 -22.69 11.79 -5.08
C PRO A 40 -22.81 11.62 -3.57
N VAL A 41 -23.45 12.59 -2.92
CA VAL A 41 -23.78 12.47 -1.49
C VAL A 41 -24.72 11.27 -1.31
N ARG A 42 -24.38 10.42 -0.35
CA ARG A 42 -25.14 9.21 -0.01
C ARG A 42 -25.72 9.32 1.39
N ASP A 43 -26.95 8.86 1.54
CA ASP A 43 -27.53 8.62 2.86
C ASP A 43 -26.98 7.30 3.41
N SER A 44 -26.53 7.31 4.65
CA SER A 44 -26.16 6.13 5.42
C SER A 44 -26.90 6.12 6.74
N LYS A 45 -27.40 4.95 7.16
CA LYS A 45 -28.14 4.81 8.42
C LYS A 45 -27.22 4.51 9.60
N ASN A 46 -26.07 3.90 9.31
CA ASN A 46 -25.13 3.40 10.31
C ASN A 46 -23.74 3.95 10.00
N VAL A 47 -23.47 5.14 10.47
CA VAL A 47 -22.14 5.75 10.43
C VAL A 47 -21.58 5.77 11.85
N ASP A 48 -20.52 4.97 12.08
CA ASP A 48 -19.89 4.87 13.37
C ASP A 48 -18.45 5.37 13.34
N PHE A 49 -18.04 6.06 14.40
CA PHE A 49 -16.67 6.47 14.62
C PHE A 49 -15.96 5.50 15.56
N HIS A 50 -14.82 4.99 15.12
CA HIS A 50 -13.99 4.05 15.89
C HIS A 50 -12.65 4.72 16.20
N TYR A 51 -12.05 4.30 17.32
CA TYR A 51 -10.74 4.79 17.72
C TYR A 51 -9.96 3.73 18.49
N ASP A 52 -8.65 3.83 18.40
CA ASP A 52 -7.71 3.08 19.23
C ASP A 52 -7.05 4.06 20.18
N LEU A 53 -7.09 3.77 21.47
CA LEU A 53 -6.51 4.60 22.52
C LEU A 53 -5.45 3.84 23.31
N THR A 54 -4.45 4.57 23.76
CA THR A 54 -3.52 4.16 24.81
C THR A 54 -3.62 5.18 25.95
N TYR A 55 -3.99 4.73 27.14
CA TYR A 55 -4.22 5.63 28.28
C TYR A 55 -3.77 5.00 29.59
N LEU A 56 -3.60 5.82 30.61
CA LEU A 56 -3.38 5.35 31.97
C LEU A 56 -4.71 5.21 32.70
N ASP A 57 -4.93 4.08 33.36
CA ASP A 57 -6.06 3.92 34.25
C ASP A 57 -5.83 4.71 35.57
N LYS A 58 -6.83 4.71 36.43
CA LYS A 58 -6.78 5.43 37.74
C LYS A 58 -5.63 4.94 38.64
N ASP A 59 -5.09 3.75 38.40
CA ASP A 59 -4.03 3.13 39.20
C ASP A 59 -2.65 3.34 38.54
N GLY A 60 -2.59 4.08 37.39
CA GLY A 60 -1.38 4.39 36.65
C GLY A 60 -0.92 3.29 35.72
N ASN A 61 -1.73 2.26 35.45
CA ASN A 61 -1.38 1.20 34.52
C ASN A 61 -1.76 1.59 33.09
N ILE A 62 -0.90 1.25 32.13
CA ILE A 62 -1.18 1.45 30.69
C ILE A 62 -2.30 0.51 30.28
N LYS A 63 -3.30 1.05 29.61
CA LYS A 63 -4.43 0.34 29.00
C LYS A 63 -4.48 0.64 27.50
N TYR A 64 -4.96 -0.36 26.77
CA TYR A 64 -5.16 -0.29 25.34
C TYR A 64 -6.62 -0.57 25.03
N ASP A 65 -7.29 0.31 24.29
CA ASP A 65 -8.63 0.09 23.74
C ASP A 65 -8.52 0.09 22.22
N ARG A 66 -8.85 -1.04 21.58
CA ARG A 66 -8.58 -1.33 20.16
C ARG A 66 -9.87 -1.57 19.40
N LYS A 67 -10.70 -0.53 19.23
CA LYS A 67 -12.02 -0.60 18.60
C LYS A 67 -12.00 -0.70 17.09
N ILE A 68 -10.94 -0.20 16.45
CA ILE A 68 -10.82 -0.24 15.00
C ILE A 68 -10.76 -1.68 14.50
N TRP A 69 -10.00 -2.54 15.20
CA TRP A 69 -9.84 -3.94 14.78
C TRP A 69 -11.13 -4.74 14.94
N ASP A 70 -11.94 -4.45 15.95
CA ASP A 70 -13.27 -5.04 16.09
C ASP A 70 -14.14 -4.74 14.87
N ALA A 71 -14.16 -3.48 14.41
CA ALA A 71 -14.91 -3.06 13.24
C ALA A 71 -14.38 -3.71 11.94
N THR A 72 -13.04 -3.82 11.77
CA THR A 72 -12.47 -4.48 10.58
C THR A 72 -12.72 -5.99 10.58
N TYR A 73 -12.67 -6.63 11.76
CA TYR A 73 -13.02 -8.05 11.89
C TYR A 73 -14.48 -8.31 11.55
N GLU A 74 -15.39 -7.41 11.92
CA GLU A 74 -16.78 -7.51 11.53
C GLU A 74 -16.95 -7.50 10.00
N VAL A 75 -16.22 -6.64 9.27
CA VAL A 75 -16.22 -6.63 7.81
C VAL A 75 -15.72 -7.96 7.24
N VAL A 76 -14.61 -8.50 7.78
CA VAL A 76 -14.03 -9.77 7.33
C VAL A 76 -14.98 -10.93 7.60
N ASP A 77 -15.51 -11.03 8.83
CA ASP A 77 -16.30 -12.19 9.26
C ASP A 77 -17.66 -12.24 8.57
N ASN A 78 -18.27 -11.08 8.27
CA ASN A 78 -19.58 -10.99 7.64
C ASN A 78 -19.54 -11.03 6.11
N ALA A 79 -18.37 -10.95 5.47
CA ALA A 79 -18.24 -11.05 4.02
C ALA A 79 -18.79 -12.40 3.51
N LYS A 80 -19.65 -12.35 2.47
CA LYS A 80 -20.31 -13.52 1.85
C LYS A 80 -19.96 -13.66 0.37
N ASP A 81 -20.01 -12.55 -0.36
CA ASP A 81 -19.78 -12.50 -1.80
C ASP A 81 -18.36 -12.03 -2.13
N TYR A 82 -17.93 -10.95 -1.48
CA TYR A 82 -16.58 -10.43 -1.66
C TYR A 82 -16.03 -9.75 -0.40
N LEU A 83 -14.71 -9.69 -0.34
CA LEU A 83 -13.94 -8.92 0.63
C LEU A 83 -12.81 -8.21 -0.13
N VAL A 84 -12.73 -6.90 -0.03
CA VAL A 84 -11.63 -6.11 -0.60
C VAL A 84 -10.95 -5.34 0.52
N ILE A 85 -9.64 -5.49 0.65
CA ILE A 85 -8.83 -4.74 1.60
C ILE A 85 -7.76 -3.99 0.80
N GLU A 86 -7.69 -2.68 0.98
CA GLU A 86 -6.59 -1.86 0.51
C GLU A 86 -5.75 -1.43 1.70
N MET A 87 -4.44 -1.70 1.67
CA MET A 87 -3.62 -1.57 2.86
C MET A 87 -2.21 -1.09 2.55
N PHE A 88 -1.84 0.07 3.11
CA PHE A 88 -0.50 0.63 3.01
C PHE A 88 0.55 -0.28 3.63
N LEU A 89 0.43 -0.61 4.93
CA LEU A 89 1.33 -1.56 5.59
C LEU A 89 0.56 -2.80 6.03
N PHE A 90 0.90 -3.93 5.40
CA PHE A 90 0.42 -5.25 5.75
C PHE A 90 1.63 -6.17 5.89
N ASN A 91 2.36 -6.01 6.98
CA ASN A 91 3.61 -6.74 7.19
C ASN A 91 4.02 -6.73 8.67
N ASP A 92 5.05 -7.53 8.99
CA ASP A 92 5.70 -7.61 10.29
C ASP A 92 7.18 -7.16 10.22
N ILE A 93 7.46 -6.17 9.34
CA ILE A 93 8.83 -5.69 9.06
C ILE A 93 9.27 -4.67 10.11
N TYR A 94 10.09 -5.11 11.04
CA TYR A 94 10.77 -4.28 12.04
C TYR A 94 12.03 -4.99 12.55
N ASN A 95 12.84 -4.33 13.37
CA ASN A 95 14.03 -4.95 13.97
C ASN A 95 13.63 -5.82 15.17
N LYS A 96 13.40 -7.10 14.92
CA LYS A 96 12.95 -8.09 15.93
C LYS A 96 14.02 -8.42 16.99
N ASP A 97 15.26 -7.99 16.80
CA ASP A 97 16.32 -8.12 17.81
C ASP A 97 16.23 -7.00 18.86
N VAL A 98 15.70 -5.84 18.49
CA VAL A 98 15.59 -4.65 19.35
C VAL A 98 14.21 -4.53 19.97
N ASP A 99 13.16 -4.63 19.15
CA ASP A 99 11.79 -4.38 19.55
C ASP A 99 10.96 -5.66 19.62
N LYS A 100 9.89 -5.63 20.42
CA LYS A 100 8.94 -6.73 20.57
C LYS A 100 7.52 -6.18 20.43
N PHE A 101 6.85 -6.61 19.38
CA PHE A 101 5.46 -6.30 19.12
C PHE A 101 4.63 -7.59 19.06
N PRO A 102 3.30 -7.53 19.23
CA PRO A 102 2.42 -8.66 18.94
C PRO A 102 2.56 -9.11 17.48
N GLU A 103 2.43 -10.40 17.20
CA GLU A 103 2.39 -10.94 15.82
C GLU A 103 1.07 -10.60 15.11
N PHE A 104 0.71 -9.33 15.10
CA PHE A 104 -0.60 -8.86 14.68
C PHE A 104 -0.86 -9.08 13.19
N ALA A 105 0.09 -8.72 12.33
CA ALA A 105 -0.05 -8.90 10.88
C ALA A 105 -0.22 -10.38 10.51
N LYS A 106 0.50 -11.26 11.20
CA LYS A 106 0.41 -12.71 11.01
C LYS A 106 -0.94 -13.28 11.50
N GLU A 107 -1.44 -12.77 12.62
CA GLU A 107 -2.74 -13.17 13.13
C GLU A 107 -3.87 -12.73 12.19
N TYR A 108 -3.79 -11.51 11.69
CA TYR A 108 -4.73 -11.00 10.70
C TYR A 108 -4.71 -11.82 9.40
N THR A 109 -3.51 -12.16 8.90
CA THR A 109 -3.34 -13.05 7.73
C THR A 109 -4.03 -14.40 7.96
N ARG A 110 -3.79 -15.03 9.11
CA ARG A 110 -4.44 -16.32 9.46
C ARG A 110 -5.96 -16.21 9.44
N ARG A 111 -6.53 -15.10 9.92
CA ARG A 111 -7.98 -14.86 9.89
C ARG A 111 -8.50 -14.80 8.46
N LEU A 112 -7.82 -14.06 7.56
CA LEU A 112 -8.18 -13.97 6.14
C LEU A 112 -8.09 -15.33 5.44
N VAL A 113 -6.98 -16.03 5.64
CA VAL A 113 -6.76 -17.38 5.08
C VAL A 113 -7.85 -18.35 5.56
N LYS A 114 -8.13 -18.37 6.87
CA LYS A 114 -9.19 -19.20 7.45
C LYS A 114 -10.55 -18.85 6.80
N LYS A 115 -10.90 -17.57 6.73
CA LYS A 115 -12.17 -17.11 6.13
C LYS A 115 -12.30 -17.59 4.69
N LYS A 116 -11.22 -17.45 3.87
CA LYS A 116 -11.18 -17.91 2.48
C LYS A 116 -11.30 -19.44 2.37
N MET A 117 -10.62 -20.19 3.22
CA MET A 117 -10.67 -21.66 3.21
C MET A 117 -12.05 -22.19 3.62
N GLU A 118 -12.70 -21.56 4.59
CA GLU A 118 -14.06 -21.92 5.04
C GLU A 118 -15.13 -21.52 4.01
N ASN A 119 -14.83 -20.54 3.15
CA ASN A 119 -15.72 -20.01 2.11
C ASN A 119 -15.00 -19.94 0.75
N PRO A 120 -14.80 -21.09 0.07
CA PRO A 120 -14.00 -21.13 -1.18
C PRO A 120 -14.52 -20.24 -2.29
N ASN A 121 -15.83 -19.97 -2.35
CA ASN A 121 -16.48 -19.11 -3.34
C ASN A 121 -16.35 -17.61 -3.03
N LEU A 122 -16.00 -17.24 -1.79
CA LEU A 122 -15.78 -15.85 -1.41
C LEU A 122 -14.63 -15.26 -2.24
N LYS A 123 -14.87 -14.15 -2.92
CA LYS A 123 -13.84 -13.41 -3.67
C LYS A 123 -13.09 -12.50 -2.71
N VAL A 124 -11.80 -12.74 -2.51
CA VAL A 124 -10.97 -11.94 -1.59
C VAL A 124 -9.84 -11.28 -2.36
N TYR A 125 -9.76 -9.95 -2.26
CA TYR A 125 -8.76 -9.11 -2.90
C TYR A 125 -8.01 -8.28 -1.88
N ILE A 126 -6.69 -8.22 -2.02
CA ILE A 126 -5.82 -7.33 -1.24
C ILE A 126 -5.10 -6.40 -2.20
N LEU A 127 -5.30 -5.09 -2.08
CA LEU A 127 -4.50 -4.08 -2.76
C LEU A 127 -3.35 -3.71 -1.83
N SER A 128 -2.12 -4.00 -2.28
CA SER A 128 -0.91 -3.91 -1.44
C SER A 128 0.04 -2.84 -1.97
N ASP A 129 0.61 -2.05 -1.07
CA ASP A 129 1.66 -1.09 -1.41
C ASP A 129 3.04 -1.77 -1.44
N GLU A 130 3.95 -1.27 -2.26
CA GLU A 130 5.33 -1.77 -2.40
C GLU A 130 6.18 -1.70 -1.11
N ASN A 131 5.75 -0.95 -0.09
CA ASN A 131 6.42 -0.98 1.20
C ASN A 131 6.39 -2.38 1.82
N ASN A 132 5.38 -3.20 1.48
CA ASN A 132 5.23 -4.56 2.01
C ASN A 132 6.26 -5.55 1.45
N ASP A 133 6.90 -5.23 0.35
CA ASP A 133 7.98 -6.03 -0.28
C ASP A 133 9.34 -5.31 -0.28
N LEU A 134 9.45 -4.21 0.46
CA LEU A 134 10.62 -3.33 0.50
C LEU A 134 11.06 -2.86 -0.90
N TYR A 135 10.08 -2.36 -1.67
CA TYR A 135 10.29 -1.85 -3.03
C TYR A 135 10.84 -2.91 -3.99
N GLY A 136 10.26 -4.11 -3.91
CA GLY A 136 10.60 -5.25 -4.77
C GLY A 136 11.89 -5.97 -4.38
N ALA A 137 12.33 -5.88 -3.13
CA ALA A 137 13.50 -6.61 -2.65
C ALA A 137 13.20 -8.11 -2.47
N PHE A 138 11.97 -8.45 -2.10
CA PHE A 138 11.50 -9.83 -1.88
C PHE A 138 9.97 -9.86 -1.91
N GLU A 139 9.39 -11.04 -2.00
CA GLU A 139 7.97 -11.22 -1.72
C GLU A 139 7.79 -11.55 -0.23
N HIS A 140 6.93 -10.79 0.45
CA HIS A 140 6.71 -10.98 1.89
C HIS A 140 6.00 -12.32 2.16
N PRO A 141 6.45 -13.12 3.16
CA PRO A 141 5.86 -14.42 3.46
C PRO A 141 4.35 -14.40 3.71
N LEU A 142 3.82 -13.37 4.35
CA LEU A 142 2.37 -13.22 4.58
C LEU A 142 1.61 -13.03 3.27
N ILE A 143 2.18 -12.32 2.29
CA ILE A 143 1.61 -12.18 0.95
C ILE A 143 1.60 -13.52 0.23
N THR A 144 2.71 -14.27 0.29
CA THR A 144 2.79 -15.62 -0.28
C THR A 144 1.75 -16.56 0.36
N GLU A 145 1.56 -16.49 1.68
CA GLU A 145 0.55 -17.29 2.42
C GLU A 145 -0.87 -16.98 1.92
N MET A 146 -1.21 -15.71 1.76
CA MET A 146 -2.51 -15.28 1.24
C MET A 146 -2.75 -15.76 -0.20
N LYS A 147 -1.76 -15.60 -1.09
CA LYS A 147 -1.83 -16.08 -2.48
C LYS A 147 -2.03 -17.60 -2.54
N ASN A 148 -1.32 -18.36 -1.73
CA ASN A 148 -1.45 -19.82 -1.67
C ASN A 148 -2.84 -20.28 -1.17
N ALA A 149 -3.53 -19.46 -0.41
CA ALA A 149 -4.90 -19.71 0.03
C ALA A 149 -5.97 -19.31 -1.02
N GLY A 150 -5.55 -18.79 -2.18
CA GLY A 150 -6.47 -18.33 -3.23
C GLY A 150 -7.04 -16.93 -2.97
N ILE A 151 -6.31 -16.10 -2.25
CA ILE A 151 -6.58 -14.66 -2.10
C ILE A 151 -5.81 -13.92 -3.21
N ASP A 152 -6.51 -13.07 -3.96
CA ASP A 152 -5.90 -12.27 -5.01
C ASP A 152 -5.19 -11.04 -4.42
N VAL A 153 -3.87 -10.98 -4.55
CA VAL A 153 -3.08 -9.83 -4.10
C VAL A 153 -2.62 -9.03 -5.30
N ILE A 154 -3.01 -7.76 -5.33
CA ILE A 154 -2.72 -6.80 -6.40
C ILE A 154 -1.75 -5.76 -5.85
N ASP A 155 -0.55 -5.70 -6.41
CA ASP A 155 0.43 -4.67 -6.09
C ASP A 155 0.04 -3.36 -6.79
N VAL A 156 -0.26 -2.33 -6.00
CA VAL A 156 -0.67 -1.02 -6.53
C VAL A 156 0.49 -0.37 -7.28
N ASP A 157 0.27 0.00 -8.56
CA ASP A 157 1.28 0.71 -9.36
C ASP A 157 1.37 2.18 -8.95
N ILE A 158 1.99 2.42 -7.81
CA ILE A 158 2.19 3.77 -7.26
C ILE A 158 2.96 4.70 -8.22
N TYR A 159 3.67 4.15 -9.22
CA TYR A 159 4.43 4.95 -10.20
C TYR A 159 3.56 5.58 -11.28
N LYS A 160 2.28 5.19 -11.38
CA LYS A 160 1.26 5.87 -12.18
C LYS A 160 0.63 7.06 -11.46
N LEU A 161 0.78 7.14 -10.13
CA LEU A 161 0.32 8.27 -9.35
C LEU A 161 1.17 9.52 -9.63
N LYS A 162 0.65 10.70 -9.24
CA LYS A 162 1.33 11.99 -9.35
C LYS A 162 2.75 11.94 -8.77
N ASP A 163 3.70 12.56 -9.43
CA ASP A 163 5.09 12.60 -8.98
C ASP A 163 5.26 13.50 -7.75
N THR A 164 5.69 12.93 -6.64
CA THR A 164 6.05 13.67 -5.43
C THR A 164 7.30 14.50 -5.67
N PHE A 165 8.29 13.93 -6.39
CA PHE A 165 9.52 14.62 -6.79
C PHE A 165 9.59 14.78 -8.32
N PRO A 166 9.04 15.88 -8.88
CA PRO A 166 8.98 16.12 -10.32
C PRO A 166 10.33 16.17 -11.03
N TRP A 167 11.40 16.42 -10.30
CA TRP A 167 12.79 16.46 -10.83
C TRP A 167 13.48 15.09 -10.77
N TYR A 168 13.06 14.19 -9.85
CA TYR A 168 13.67 12.87 -9.66
C TYR A 168 12.93 11.76 -10.41
N SER A 169 11.62 11.66 -10.21
CA SER A 169 10.82 10.54 -10.73
C SER A 169 10.91 10.35 -12.24
N PRO A 170 10.94 11.41 -13.08
CA PRO A 170 11.16 11.25 -14.51
C PRO A 170 12.53 10.66 -14.85
N ILE A 171 13.59 11.08 -14.15
CA ILE A 171 14.96 10.56 -14.35
C ILE A 171 14.97 9.07 -13.96
N TRP A 172 14.42 8.73 -12.80
CA TRP A 172 14.33 7.35 -12.36
C TRP A 172 13.59 6.47 -13.37
N ARG A 173 12.43 6.90 -13.87
CA ARG A 173 11.66 6.16 -14.89
C ARG A 173 12.44 5.92 -16.18
N SER A 174 13.19 6.92 -16.64
CA SER A 174 13.90 6.85 -17.92
C SER A 174 15.25 6.13 -17.84
N VAL A 175 15.94 6.24 -16.68
CA VAL A 175 17.35 5.82 -16.57
C VAL A 175 17.52 4.59 -15.69
N ILE A 176 16.73 4.44 -14.62
CA ILE A 176 16.93 3.37 -13.63
C ILE A 176 15.91 2.24 -13.80
N LYS A 177 14.62 2.59 -13.91
CA LYS A 177 13.52 1.62 -14.05
C LYS A 177 13.73 0.56 -15.15
N PRO A 178 14.27 0.90 -16.36
CA PRO A 178 14.47 -0.07 -17.43
C PRO A 178 15.40 -1.25 -17.08
N PHE A 179 16.28 -1.08 -16.10
CA PHE A 179 17.17 -2.16 -15.64
C PHE A 179 16.51 -3.15 -14.68
N GLY A 180 15.22 -2.96 -14.40
CA GLY A 180 14.45 -3.82 -13.51
C GLY A 180 14.85 -3.72 -12.04
N ASN A 181 14.28 -4.61 -11.25
CA ASN A 181 14.50 -4.67 -9.80
C ASN A 181 14.60 -6.14 -9.34
N PRO A 182 15.77 -6.78 -9.46
CA PRO A 182 15.94 -8.19 -9.16
C PRO A 182 15.75 -8.47 -7.67
N GLN A 183 14.81 -9.36 -7.37
CA GLN A 183 14.58 -9.87 -6.02
C GLN A 183 15.74 -10.76 -5.55
N GLY A 184 16.00 -10.78 -4.23
CA GLY A 184 16.94 -11.68 -3.59
C GLY A 184 18.43 -11.47 -3.95
N LYS A 185 18.77 -10.40 -4.67
CA LYS A 185 20.15 -10.08 -5.10
C LYS A 185 20.73 -8.87 -4.37
N GLY A 186 20.16 -8.51 -3.23
CA GLY A 186 20.64 -7.40 -2.41
C GLY A 186 22.00 -7.66 -1.79
N TRP A 187 22.78 -6.60 -1.54
CA TRP A 187 24.06 -6.61 -0.87
C TRP A 187 24.16 -5.55 0.24
N ILE A 188 23.24 -4.60 0.26
CA ILE A 188 23.12 -3.57 1.30
C ILE A 188 22.32 -4.15 2.46
N THR A 189 22.86 -4.07 3.67
CA THR A 189 22.15 -4.51 4.88
C THR A 189 20.83 -3.75 5.01
N ASN A 190 19.76 -4.49 5.32
CA ASN A 190 18.45 -3.92 5.50
C ASN A 190 18.42 -3.04 6.76
N PHE A 191 17.84 -1.85 6.67
CA PHE A 191 17.77 -0.91 7.80
C PHE A 191 16.73 -1.33 8.87
N TYR A 192 15.82 -2.26 8.54
CA TYR A 192 14.92 -2.89 9.53
C TYR A 192 15.55 -4.07 10.27
N GLY A 193 16.83 -4.36 10.02
CA GLY A 193 17.58 -5.40 10.70
C GLY A 193 18.12 -6.49 9.76
N PRO A 194 19.15 -7.22 10.22
CA PRO A 194 19.85 -8.23 9.41
C PRO A 194 18.99 -9.47 9.11
N MET A 195 17.88 -9.68 9.84
CA MET A 195 16.93 -10.77 9.60
C MET A 195 16.15 -10.59 8.29
N TRP A 196 16.05 -9.37 7.78
CA TRP A 196 15.35 -9.08 6.53
C TRP A 196 16.27 -9.18 5.31
N PRO A 197 15.74 -9.53 4.13
CA PRO A 197 16.53 -9.63 2.91
C PRO A 197 17.31 -8.34 2.62
N LYS A 198 18.54 -8.49 2.14
CA LYS A 198 19.39 -7.35 1.76
C LYS A 198 18.80 -6.60 0.58
N LEU A 199 19.06 -5.29 0.54
CA LEU A 199 18.58 -4.37 -0.49
C LEU A 199 19.60 -4.18 -1.60
N THR A 200 19.15 -3.85 -2.80
CA THR A 200 19.98 -3.32 -3.88
C THR A 200 19.92 -1.80 -3.91
N LEU A 201 20.87 -1.14 -4.55
CA LEU A 201 20.77 0.30 -4.83
C LEU A 201 19.50 0.64 -5.63
N ARG A 202 19.01 -0.28 -6.47
CA ARG A 202 17.78 -0.07 -7.25
C ARG A 202 16.51 -0.07 -6.38
N ASN A 203 16.46 -0.90 -5.33
CA ASN A 203 15.38 -0.82 -4.33
C ASN A 203 15.39 0.56 -3.66
N LEU A 204 16.57 1.05 -3.23
CA LEU A 204 16.70 2.37 -2.60
C LEU A 204 16.31 3.51 -3.57
N PHE A 205 16.79 3.47 -4.81
CA PHE A 205 16.39 4.45 -5.82
C PHE A 205 14.89 4.38 -6.15
N ARG A 206 14.28 3.22 -6.07
CA ARG A 206 12.84 3.06 -6.22
C ARG A 206 12.10 3.73 -5.07
N ALA A 207 12.53 3.51 -3.84
CA ALA A 207 11.99 4.14 -2.64
C ALA A 207 12.11 5.68 -2.65
N LEU A 208 13.17 6.24 -3.25
CA LEU A 208 13.37 7.69 -3.36
C LEU A 208 12.33 8.43 -4.21
N ASN A 209 11.43 7.72 -4.93
CA ASN A 209 10.27 8.36 -5.54
C ASN A 209 9.29 8.91 -4.49
N VAL A 210 9.34 8.40 -3.25
CA VAL A 210 8.49 8.77 -2.11
C VAL A 210 7.01 8.80 -2.53
N LYS A 211 6.59 7.69 -3.13
CA LYS A 211 5.20 7.44 -3.50
C LYS A 211 4.67 6.28 -2.66
N ALA A 212 3.41 6.35 -2.32
CA ALA A 212 2.73 5.30 -1.61
C ALA A 212 1.23 5.33 -1.91
N ASP A 213 0.60 4.19 -1.88
CA ASP A 213 -0.83 4.08 -1.68
C ASP A 213 -1.10 4.04 -0.17
N HIS A 214 -1.39 5.23 0.40
CA HIS A 214 -1.47 5.38 1.86
C HIS A 214 -2.87 5.13 2.42
N ARG A 215 -3.75 4.44 1.66
CA ARG A 215 -5.12 4.15 2.07
C ARG A 215 -5.20 2.89 2.93
N LYS A 216 -6.22 2.80 3.78
CA LYS A 216 -6.55 1.65 4.61
C LYS A 216 -8.05 1.50 4.60
N ILE A 217 -8.54 0.61 3.74
CA ILE A 217 -9.94 0.39 3.46
C ILE A 217 -10.25 -1.09 3.62
N PHE A 218 -11.33 -1.39 4.31
CA PHE A 218 -11.89 -2.73 4.46
C PHE A 218 -13.33 -2.68 3.95
N LEU A 219 -13.65 -3.48 2.95
CA LEU A 219 -14.93 -3.44 2.28
C LEU A 219 -15.48 -4.84 2.03
N ASN A 220 -16.73 -5.06 2.39
CA ASN A 220 -17.55 -6.16 1.89
C ASN A 220 -18.83 -5.60 1.23
N GLU A 221 -19.75 -6.47 0.83
CA GLU A 221 -21.01 -6.09 0.18
C GLU A 221 -21.88 -5.16 1.01
N ASP A 222 -21.81 -5.24 2.34
CA ASP A 222 -22.72 -4.55 3.27
C ASP A 222 -22.07 -3.33 3.95
N LYS A 223 -20.74 -3.36 4.21
CA LYS A 223 -20.08 -2.39 5.09
C LYS A 223 -18.69 -2.00 4.56
N VAL A 224 -18.34 -0.74 4.77
CA VAL A 224 -16.96 -0.23 4.60
C VAL A 224 -16.42 0.29 5.92
N VAL A 225 -15.13 0.06 6.16
CA VAL A 225 -14.33 0.72 7.22
C VAL A 225 -13.15 1.43 6.55
N ILE A 226 -13.05 2.74 6.76
CA ILE A 226 -11.91 3.56 6.32
C ILE A 226 -11.15 3.96 7.57
N ALA A 227 -9.87 3.56 7.64
CA ALA A 227 -9.07 3.69 8.86
C ALA A 227 -7.77 4.48 8.64
N SER A 228 -7.17 4.97 9.72
CA SER A 228 -5.78 5.39 9.75
C SER A 228 -4.83 4.26 10.20
N ALA A 229 -5.35 3.17 10.74
CA ALA A 229 -4.60 2.04 11.28
C ALA A 229 -4.05 1.11 10.18
N ASN A 230 -2.83 0.58 10.38
CA ASN A 230 -2.19 -0.38 9.48
C ASN A 230 -2.16 -1.79 10.10
N ILE A 231 -2.29 -2.82 9.27
CA ILE A 231 -2.03 -4.22 9.66
C ILE A 231 -0.51 -4.43 9.71
N HIS A 232 0.12 -3.84 10.72
CA HIS A 232 1.57 -3.81 10.88
C HIS A 232 1.91 -3.94 12.36
N ASP A 233 2.78 -4.89 12.72
CA ASP A 233 3.08 -5.21 14.11
C ASP A 233 3.47 -3.98 14.95
N PRO A 234 4.43 -3.12 14.53
CA PRO A 234 4.74 -1.90 15.25
C PRO A 234 3.59 -0.91 15.39
N SER A 235 2.65 -0.90 14.42
CA SER A 235 1.51 0.01 14.42
C SER A 235 0.37 -0.41 15.36
N TYR A 236 0.43 -1.63 15.91
CA TYR A 236 -0.62 -2.17 16.78
C TYR A 236 -0.91 -1.29 18.01
N PHE A 237 0.13 -0.63 18.54
CA PHE A 237 0.00 0.24 19.71
C PHE A 237 -0.23 1.72 19.36
N HIS A 238 -0.27 2.07 18.08
CA HIS A 238 -0.55 3.45 17.66
C HIS A 238 -2.00 3.83 17.95
N GLU A 239 -2.20 5.09 18.27
CA GLU A 239 -3.52 5.70 18.35
C GLU A 239 -3.99 6.05 16.95
N ASN A 240 -5.18 5.57 16.61
CA ASN A 240 -5.74 5.66 15.27
C ASN A 240 -7.23 5.97 15.34
N VAL A 241 -7.79 6.36 14.20
CA VAL A 241 -9.23 6.57 14.02
C VAL A 241 -9.71 5.82 12.79
N ALA A 242 -11.00 5.48 12.78
CA ALA A 242 -11.70 4.96 11.63
C ALA A 242 -13.15 5.41 11.60
N ILE A 243 -13.73 5.37 10.40
CA ILE A 243 -15.17 5.53 10.19
C ILE A 243 -15.66 4.28 9.49
N SER A 244 -16.76 3.72 9.98
CA SER A 244 -17.51 2.70 9.24
C SER A 244 -18.83 3.27 8.73
N ALA A 245 -19.26 2.78 7.58
CA ALA A 245 -20.54 3.13 6.97
C ALA A 245 -21.12 1.94 6.20
N ASP A 246 -22.43 1.95 6.01
CA ASP A 246 -23.16 1.01 5.17
C ASP A 246 -23.91 1.69 4.03
N GLY A 247 -24.59 0.89 3.20
CA GLY A 247 -25.45 1.37 2.12
C GLY A 247 -24.69 1.68 0.83
N GLU A 248 -25.26 2.55 -0.01
CA GLU A 248 -24.75 2.82 -1.37
C GLU A 248 -23.29 3.31 -1.44
N ILE A 249 -22.77 3.86 -0.35
CA ILE A 249 -21.36 4.26 -0.27
C ILE A 249 -20.40 3.07 -0.50
N THR A 250 -20.79 1.85 -0.12
CA THR A 250 -19.98 0.65 -0.35
C THR A 250 -19.74 0.42 -1.84
N LYS A 251 -20.75 0.69 -2.69
CA LYS A 251 -20.64 0.55 -4.14
C LYS A 251 -19.73 1.62 -4.75
N ASP A 252 -19.79 2.85 -4.24
CA ASP A 252 -18.90 3.93 -4.69
C ASP A 252 -17.44 3.63 -4.34
N ILE A 253 -17.20 3.12 -3.12
CA ILE A 253 -15.84 2.69 -2.69
C ILE A 253 -15.37 1.47 -3.48
N LEU A 254 -16.25 0.48 -3.75
CA LEU A 254 -15.90 -0.67 -4.60
C LEU A 254 -15.44 -0.22 -5.98
N ARG A 255 -16.18 0.71 -6.60
CA ARG A 255 -15.82 1.29 -7.90
C ARG A 255 -14.44 1.94 -7.88
N ASP A 256 -14.12 2.70 -6.83
CA ASP A 256 -12.82 3.32 -6.67
C ASP A 256 -11.70 2.26 -6.54
N LEU A 257 -11.90 1.24 -5.72
CA LEU A 257 -10.96 0.13 -5.55
C LEU A 257 -10.76 -0.65 -6.87
N GLN A 258 -11.82 -0.86 -7.65
CA GLN A 258 -11.74 -1.46 -8.98
C GLN A 258 -10.91 -0.62 -9.96
N LEU A 259 -11.01 0.70 -9.90
CA LEU A 259 -10.17 1.60 -10.70
C LEU A 259 -8.70 1.51 -10.30
N VAL A 260 -8.40 1.46 -8.99
CA VAL A 260 -7.03 1.26 -8.50
C VAL A 260 -6.46 -0.08 -8.95
N ALA A 261 -7.21 -1.15 -8.80
CA ALA A 261 -6.82 -2.47 -9.29
C ALA A 261 -6.55 -2.44 -10.81
N LYS A 262 -7.44 -1.84 -11.58
CA LYS A 262 -7.34 -1.76 -13.04
C LYS A 262 -6.11 -0.97 -13.50
N PHE A 263 -5.85 0.21 -12.96
CA PHE A 263 -4.66 0.96 -13.37
C PHE A 263 -3.37 0.26 -12.91
N SER A 264 -3.43 -0.57 -11.88
CA SER A 264 -2.32 -1.39 -11.39
C SER A 264 -2.09 -2.67 -12.20
N GLY A 265 -2.97 -2.97 -13.18
CA GLY A 265 -2.87 -4.16 -14.02
C GLY A 265 -3.57 -5.39 -13.47
N GLY A 266 -4.29 -5.24 -12.36
CA GLY A 266 -5.17 -6.25 -11.78
C GLY A 266 -6.65 -6.04 -12.14
N ASN A 267 -7.52 -6.85 -11.55
CA ASN A 267 -8.96 -6.73 -11.71
C ASN A 267 -9.67 -7.21 -10.43
N ILE A 268 -10.67 -6.46 -9.97
CA ILE A 268 -11.60 -6.89 -8.92
C ILE A 268 -12.90 -7.27 -9.64
N ASP A 269 -13.08 -8.58 -9.83
CA ASP A 269 -14.22 -9.15 -10.57
C ASP A 269 -15.41 -9.39 -9.64
N VAL A 270 -16.06 -8.30 -9.23
CA VAL A 270 -17.32 -8.29 -8.48
C VAL A 270 -18.27 -7.26 -9.07
N SER A 271 -19.57 -7.55 -9.02
CA SER A 271 -20.57 -6.60 -9.50
C SER A 271 -20.94 -5.61 -8.40
N SER A 272 -21.05 -4.34 -8.75
CA SER A 272 -21.62 -3.32 -7.88
C SER A 272 -23.17 -3.35 -7.86
N GLU A 273 -23.79 -4.26 -8.64
CA GLU A 273 -25.24 -4.38 -8.81
C GLU A 273 -25.87 -5.50 -7.97
N SER A 274 -25.10 -6.17 -7.11
CA SER A 274 -25.60 -7.23 -6.22
C SER A 274 -26.18 -6.67 -4.93
#